data_a4095db357f59e2051b7114d0b3e4bac
#
_entry.id   a4095db357f59e2051b7114d0b3e4bac
#
_cell.length_a   1.000
_cell.length_b   1.000
_cell.length_c   1.000
_cell.angle_alpha   90.00
_cell.angle_beta   90.00
_cell.angle_gamma   90.00
#
_symmetry.space_group_name_H-M   'P 1'
#
loop_
_entity.id
_entity.type
_entity.pdbx_description
1 polymer ?
#
loop_
_entity_poly.entity_id
_entity_poly.type
_entity_poly.pdbx_seq_one_letter_code
_entity_poly.pdbx_strand_id
1 'polypeptide(L)'
;MKSRVSKDSWIRVKPIAHRGLHNESAGENSRLAYENAIKNGYPIEMDVQLTKDKVAVCFHDDNLKRVTGMDALIWDKTYDEIKTLKICGTSDTIMKFDEFLKFVDGRTPLLIELKQQRDGKNSGIEKIVCDLLDEYKGEFAIQSFDPFIMMRVRKLRPNFLRGQLGGARKGSLPYVKYVVVRKLLLNCLSKPDFINYVIEEFPIKTSLPVMRWTINTKEREDTALKAGHNIVFENIVPKK
;
A
#
# COMPACT_ATOMS: atom_id res chain seq x y z
N MET A 1 -1.20 4.00 22.38
CA MET A 1 -1.09 2.57 21.98
C MET A 1 0.38 2.18 21.94
N LYS A 2 0.73 0.95 22.36
CA LYS A 2 2.11 0.46 22.24
C LYS A 2 2.28 -0.22 20.88
N SER A 3 3.30 0.16 20.11
CA SER A 3 3.62 -0.47 18.83
C SER A 3 4.30 -1.83 19.04
N ARG A 4 4.04 -2.79 18.15
CA ARG A 4 4.77 -4.06 18.06
C ARG A 4 5.99 -3.97 17.12
N VAL A 5 6.14 -2.85 16.41
CA VAL A 5 7.26 -2.60 15.49
C VAL A 5 8.53 -2.30 16.30
N SER A 6 9.54 -3.18 16.21
CA SER A 6 10.85 -2.99 16.86
C SER A 6 11.58 -1.76 16.32
N LYS A 7 12.62 -1.30 17.03
CA LYS A 7 13.41 -0.12 16.63
C LYS A 7 14.14 -0.35 15.30
N ASP A 8 14.60 -1.57 15.07
CA ASP A 8 15.41 -1.96 13.91
C ASP A 8 14.55 -2.56 12.77
N SER A 9 13.21 -2.50 12.90
CA SER A 9 12.30 -2.99 11.87
C SER A 9 12.45 -2.20 10.58
N TRP A 10 12.40 -2.91 9.45
CA TRP A 10 12.40 -2.31 8.11
C TRP A 10 11.33 -1.20 7.94
N ILE A 11 10.19 -1.32 8.66
CA ILE A 11 9.13 -0.29 8.70
C ILE A 11 9.68 1.06 9.20
N ARG A 12 10.74 1.06 10.03
CA ARG A 12 11.32 2.30 10.58
C ARG A 12 12.55 2.78 9.84
N VAL A 13 13.32 1.84 9.26
CA VAL A 13 14.71 2.16 8.86
C VAL A 13 15.00 2.00 7.37
N LYS A 14 14.13 1.32 6.61
CA LYS A 14 14.36 1.13 5.17
C LYS A 14 13.39 1.97 4.34
N PRO A 15 13.88 2.84 3.43
CA PRO A 15 13.02 3.49 2.44
C PRO A 15 12.24 2.46 1.64
N ILE A 16 10.96 2.69 1.39
CA ILE A 16 10.04 1.74 0.76
C ILE A 16 9.68 2.25 -0.63
N ALA A 17 9.86 1.42 -1.66
CA ALA A 17 9.55 1.78 -3.04
C ALA A 17 8.04 1.74 -3.30
N HIS A 18 7.41 2.89 -3.57
CA HIS A 18 5.99 3.06 -3.84
C HIS A 18 5.59 2.35 -5.12
N ARG A 19 4.68 1.37 -5.04
CA ARG A 19 4.24 0.52 -6.16
C ARG A 19 5.41 -0.19 -6.89
N GLY A 20 6.45 -0.57 -6.14
CA GLY A 20 7.73 -1.00 -6.69
C GLY A 20 8.63 0.16 -7.10
N LEU A 21 9.85 -0.14 -7.56
CA LEU A 21 10.78 0.86 -8.09
C LEU A 21 10.46 1.11 -9.57
N HIS A 22 9.35 1.79 -9.83
CA HIS A 22 8.81 2.07 -11.15
C HIS A 22 9.48 3.29 -11.82
N ASN A 23 9.45 3.32 -13.15
CA ASN A 23 9.94 4.41 -13.98
C ASN A 23 9.27 4.34 -15.38
N GLU A 24 9.76 5.10 -16.36
CA GLU A 24 9.23 5.11 -17.74
C GLU A 24 9.22 3.73 -18.43
N SER A 25 10.17 2.85 -18.10
CA SER A 25 10.28 1.49 -18.68
C SER A 25 9.64 0.40 -17.81
N ALA A 26 9.36 0.69 -16.56
CA ALA A 26 8.78 -0.22 -15.57
C ALA A 26 7.55 0.42 -14.92
N GLY A 27 6.35 0.09 -15.38
CA GLY A 27 5.11 0.65 -14.86
C GLY A 27 4.89 0.35 -13.39
N GLU A 28 4.10 1.19 -12.73
CA GLU A 28 3.69 0.99 -11.33
C GLU A 28 2.99 -0.36 -11.13
N ASN A 29 3.17 -1.00 -9.97
CA ASN A 29 2.60 -2.32 -9.63
C ASN A 29 2.91 -3.40 -10.69
N SER A 30 4.01 -3.28 -11.43
CA SER A 30 4.43 -4.22 -12.45
C SER A 30 5.55 -5.16 -11.98
N ARG A 31 5.70 -6.29 -12.66
CA ARG A 31 6.75 -7.27 -12.36
C ARG A 31 8.14 -6.67 -12.44
N LEU A 32 8.39 -5.83 -13.45
CA LEU A 32 9.69 -5.19 -13.62
C LEU A 32 9.98 -4.17 -12.51
N ALA A 33 8.97 -3.38 -12.08
CA ALA A 33 9.12 -2.45 -10.97
C ALA A 33 9.44 -3.18 -9.65
N TYR A 34 8.82 -4.33 -9.41
CA TYR A 34 9.12 -5.17 -8.25
C TYR A 34 10.52 -5.76 -8.30
N GLU A 35 10.94 -6.27 -9.45
CA GLU A 35 12.30 -6.78 -9.62
C GLU A 35 13.36 -5.69 -9.43
N ASN A 36 13.09 -4.47 -9.92
CA ASN A 36 13.96 -3.32 -9.70
C ASN A 36 14.09 -2.97 -8.21
N ALA A 37 12.98 -2.99 -7.45
CA ALA A 37 13.01 -2.75 -6.01
C ALA A 37 13.87 -3.81 -5.30
N ILE A 38 13.66 -5.10 -5.61
CA ILE A 38 14.42 -6.21 -5.04
C ILE A 38 15.93 -6.07 -5.33
N LYS A 39 16.31 -5.82 -6.58
CA LYS A 39 17.72 -5.64 -7.00
C LYS A 39 18.43 -4.50 -6.28
N ASN A 40 17.66 -3.45 -5.93
CA ASN A 40 18.19 -2.29 -5.21
C ASN A 40 18.06 -2.40 -3.68
N GLY A 41 17.53 -3.51 -3.16
CA GLY A 41 17.39 -3.78 -1.72
C GLY A 41 16.30 -2.99 -1.01
N TYR A 42 15.32 -2.46 -1.76
CA TYR A 42 14.18 -1.73 -1.19
C TYR A 42 13.03 -2.67 -0.87
N PRO A 43 12.38 -2.52 0.30
CA PRO A 43 11.04 -3.04 0.51
C PRO A 43 10.08 -2.51 -0.54
N ILE A 44 9.08 -3.32 -0.88
CA ILE A 44 8.06 -2.99 -1.88
C ILE A 44 6.79 -2.55 -1.18
N GLU A 45 6.29 -1.36 -1.51
CA GLU A 45 4.88 -1.02 -1.29
C GLU A 45 4.10 -1.37 -2.54
N MET A 46 2.88 -1.92 -2.36
CA MET A 46 2.02 -2.33 -3.46
C MET A 46 0.54 -2.33 -3.06
N ASP A 47 -0.33 -2.21 -4.06
CA ASP A 47 -1.77 -2.11 -3.90
C ASP A 47 -2.48 -3.42 -4.27
N VAL A 48 -3.47 -3.83 -3.48
CA VAL A 48 -4.32 -4.98 -3.79
C VAL A 48 -5.77 -4.54 -3.96
N GLN A 49 -6.39 -4.97 -5.06
CA GLN A 49 -7.82 -4.86 -5.34
C GLN A 49 -8.41 -6.22 -5.71
N LEU A 50 -9.74 -6.33 -5.72
CA LEU A 50 -10.45 -7.51 -6.21
C LEU A 50 -11.15 -7.21 -7.54
N THR A 51 -11.05 -8.15 -8.46
CA THR A 51 -11.85 -8.21 -9.66
C THR A 51 -13.30 -8.62 -9.35
N LYS A 52 -14.18 -8.61 -10.36
CA LYS A 52 -15.58 -9.04 -10.27
C LYS A 52 -15.72 -10.47 -9.73
N ASP A 53 -14.87 -11.37 -10.18
CA ASP A 53 -14.78 -12.78 -9.79
C ASP A 53 -13.93 -13.01 -8.53
N LYS A 54 -13.62 -11.94 -7.77
CA LYS A 54 -12.89 -11.98 -6.48
C LYS A 54 -11.45 -12.47 -6.57
N VAL A 55 -10.81 -12.34 -7.71
CA VAL A 55 -9.36 -12.54 -7.84
C VAL A 55 -8.65 -11.31 -7.29
N ALA A 56 -7.74 -11.51 -6.34
CA ALA A 56 -6.88 -10.43 -5.83
C ALA A 56 -5.78 -10.11 -6.84
N VAL A 57 -5.64 -8.82 -7.20
CA VAL A 57 -4.70 -8.34 -8.22
C VAL A 57 -3.90 -7.14 -7.72
N CYS A 58 -2.70 -6.97 -8.26
CA CYS A 58 -1.80 -5.85 -7.96
C CYS A 58 -2.19 -4.65 -8.83
N PHE A 59 -2.98 -3.71 -8.27
CA PHE A 59 -3.47 -2.55 -9.02
C PHE A 59 -3.93 -1.42 -8.09
N HIS A 60 -3.63 -0.15 -8.44
CA HIS A 60 -3.93 0.99 -7.58
C HIS A 60 -5.31 1.60 -7.81
N ASP A 61 -5.63 1.97 -9.07
CA ASP A 61 -6.81 2.79 -9.39
C ASP A 61 -8.10 1.97 -9.41
N ASP A 62 -9.22 2.62 -9.08
CA ASP A 62 -10.54 2.01 -9.25
C ASP A 62 -10.87 1.80 -10.74
N ASN A 63 -10.48 2.77 -11.60
CA ASN A 63 -10.66 2.70 -13.04
C ASN A 63 -9.35 2.31 -13.74
N LEU A 64 -9.40 1.34 -14.61
CA LEU A 64 -8.27 0.80 -15.36
C LEU A 64 -7.64 1.79 -16.36
N LYS A 65 -8.37 2.88 -16.72
CA LYS A 65 -8.04 3.76 -17.85
C LYS A 65 -6.66 4.38 -17.82
N ARG A 66 -6.26 4.96 -16.69
CA ARG A 66 -4.97 5.67 -16.57
C ARG A 66 -3.77 4.77 -16.86
N VAL A 67 -3.83 3.54 -16.35
CA VAL A 67 -2.71 2.60 -16.39
C VAL A 67 -2.75 1.70 -17.61
N THR A 68 -3.96 1.31 -18.09
CA THR A 68 -4.11 0.31 -19.17
C THR A 68 -4.81 0.82 -20.42
N GLY A 69 -5.41 1.99 -20.37
CA GLY A 69 -6.23 2.53 -21.47
C GLY A 69 -7.70 2.04 -21.50
N MET A 70 -8.05 1.00 -20.73
CA MET A 70 -9.42 0.47 -20.69
C MET A 70 -10.30 1.32 -19.74
N ASP A 71 -11.33 1.95 -20.24
CA ASP A 71 -12.29 2.73 -19.44
C ASP A 71 -13.33 1.80 -18.79
N ALA A 72 -12.96 1.21 -17.67
CA ALA A 72 -13.80 0.32 -16.87
C ALA A 72 -13.34 0.28 -15.42
N LEU A 73 -14.28 0.02 -14.51
CA LEU A 73 -13.94 -0.22 -13.10
C LEU A 73 -13.40 -1.64 -12.90
N ILE A 74 -12.36 -1.80 -12.12
CA ILE A 74 -11.68 -3.08 -11.92
C ILE A 74 -12.61 -4.16 -11.34
N TRP A 75 -13.50 -3.79 -10.43
CA TRP A 75 -14.47 -4.71 -9.81
C TRP A 75 -15.68 -5.06 -10.69
N ASP A 76 -15.81 -4.45 -11.88
CA ASP A 76 -16.83 -4.81 -12.87
C ASP A 76 -16.29 -5.78 -13.93
N LYS A 77 -14.98 -6.08 -13.90
CA LYS A 77 -14.26 -6.98 -14.78
C LYS A 77 -13.78 -8.23 -14.07
N THR A 78 -13.87 -9.38 -14.75
CA THR A 78 -13.20 -10.62 -14.31
C THR A 78 -11.71 -10.53 -14.58
N TYR A 79 -10.90 -11.36 -13.89
CA TYR A 79 -9.47 -11.40 -14.15
C TYR A 79 -9.16 -11.78 -15.60
N ASP A 80 -9.91 -12.72 -16.18
CA ASP A 80 -9.74 -13.13 -17.59
C ASP A 80 -9.93 -11.98 -18.59
N GLU A 81 -10.81 -11.02 -18.29
CA GLU A 81 -11.01 -9.84 -19.12
C GLU A 81 -9.86 -8.82 -19.05
N ILE A 82 -9.06 -8.82 -17.96
CA ILE A 82 -8.02 -7.80 -17.72
C ILE A 82 -6.60 -8.34 -17.74
N LYS A 83 -6.37 -9.65 -17.66
CA LYS A 83 -5.04 -10.28 -17.51
C LYS A 83 -4.05 -9.97 -18.64
N THR A 84 -4.53 -9.57 -19.81
CA THR A 84 -3.70 -9.21 -20.97
C THR A 84 -3.49 -7.71 -21.15
N LEU A 85 -4.11 -6.89 -20.31
CA LEU A 85 -3.97 -5.44 -20.37
C LEU A 85 -2.55 -5.03 -19.99
N LYS A 86 -1.94 -4.21 -20.83
CA LYS A 86 -0.58 -3.69 -20.63
C LYS A 86 -0.57 -2.57 -19.59
N ILE A 87 0.41 -2.60 -18.69
CA ILE A 87 0.60 -1.57 -17.67
C ILE A 87 1.49 -0.46 -18.23
N CYS A 88 1.00 0.78 -18.26
CA CYS A 88 1.74 1.97 -18.69
C CYS A 88 2.43 1.81 -20.06
N GLY A 89 1.84 1.04 -20.98
CA GLY A 89 2.39 0.77 -22.31
C GLY A 89 3.62 -0.15 -22.34
N THR A 90 4.00 -0.74 -21.22
CA THR A 90 5.13 -1.69 -21.11
C THR A 90 4.73 -3.10 -21.58
N SER A 91 5.64 -4.07 -21.47
CA SER A 91 5.32 -5.49 -21.71
C SER A 91 4.59 -6.14 -20.55
N ASP A 92 4.65 -5.57 -19.34
CA ASP A 92 4.02 -6.11 -18.15
C ASP A 92 2.49 -6.01 -18.19
N THR A 93 1.83 -6.93 -17.52
CA THR A 93 0.38 -7.01 -17.40
C THR A 93 -0.05 -7.06 -15.94
N ILE A 94 -1.36 -6.90 -15.67
CA ILE A 94 -1.90 -6.95 -14.31
C ILE A 94 -1.65 -8.32 -13.70
N MET A 95 -0.86 -8.36 -12.62
CA MET A 95 -0.46 -9.59 -11.93
C MET A 95 -1.47 -9.94 -10.84
N LYS A 96 -1.75 -11.23 -10.66
CA LYS A 96 -2.46 -11.71 -9.47
C LYS A 96 -1.59 -11.56 -8.23
N PHE A 97 -2.23 -11.36 -7.08
CA PHE A 97 -1.53 -11.20 -5.81
C PHE A 97 -0.81 -12.47 -5.37
N ASP A 98 -1.38 -13.66 -5.61
CA ASP A 98 -0.69 -14.93 -5.31
C ASP A 98 0.53 -15.17 -6.21
N GLU A 99 0.47 -14.77 -7.48
CA GLU A 99 1.61 -14.79 -8.39
C GLU A 99 2.70 -13.81 -7.95
N PHE A 100 2.31 -12.61 -7.47
CA PHE A 100 3.23 -11.63 -6.88
C PHE A 100 3.94 -12.18 -5.64
N LEU A 101 3.22 -12.81 -4.71
CA LEU A 101 3.81 -13.40 -3.52
C LEU A 101 4.83 -14.51 -3.87
N LYS A 102 4.50 -15.38 -4.81
CA LYS A 102 5.42 -16.41 -5.33
C LYS A 102 6.63 -15.80 -6.03
N PHE A 103 6.42 -14.70 -6.77
CA PHE A 103 7.51 -14.00 -7.45
C PHE A 103 8.47 -13.34 -6.48
N VAL A 104 7.97 -12.67 -5.43
CA VAL A 104 8.84 -12.02 -4.43
C VAL A 104 9.54 -13.06 -3.56
N ASP A 105 8.87 -14.12 -3.17
CA ASP A 105 9.41 -15.27 -2.43
C ASP A 105 10.31 -14.87 -1.23
N GLY A 106 9.85 -13.91 -0.44
CA GLY A 106 10.58 -13.43 0.74
C GLY A 106 11.86 -12.63 0.48
N ARG A 107 12.22 -12.35 -0.77
CA ARG A 107 13.46 -11.63 -1.15
C ARG A 107 13.53 -10.20 -0.62
N THR A 108 12.41 -9.58 -0.32
CA THR A 108 12.31 -8.25 0.29
C THR A 108 11.03 -8.13 1.10
N PRO A 109 10.99 -7.26 2.15
CA PRO A 109 9.75 -7.01 2.89
C PRO A 109 8.67 -6.32 2.05
N LEU A 110 7.40 -6.59 2.37
CA LEU A 110 6.22 -6.09 1.66
C LEU A 110 5.36 -5.17 2.54
N LEU A 111 5.01 -4.01 2.02
CA LEU A 111 3.98 -3.12 2.56
C LEU A 111 2.75 -3.17 1.64
N ILE A 112 1.70 -3.85 2.07
CA ILE A 112 0.56 -4.22 1.25
C ILE A 112 -0.63 -3.33 1.57
N GLU A 113 -1.05 -2.47 0.62
CA GLU A 113 -2.26 -1.67 0.77
C GLU A 113 -3.49 -2.45 0.31
N LEU A 114 -4.47 -2.61 1.21
CA LEU A 114 -5.80 -3.10 0.85
C LEU A 114 -6.69 -1.92 0.46
N LYS A 115 -7.06 -1.86 -0.81
CA LYS A 115 -7.91 -0.79 -1.34
C LYS A 115 -9.36 -0.98 -0.90
N GLN A 116 -10.01 0.12 -0.52
CA GLN A 116 -11.45 0.14 -0.34
C GLN A 116 -12.13 -0.02 -1.69
N GLN A 117 -13.05 -0.97 -1.80
CA GLN A 117 -13.70 -1.28 -3.05
C GLN A 117 -15.12 -0.76 -3.11
N ARG A 118 -15.57 -0.36 -4.31
CA ARG A 118 -16.92 0.16 -4.61
C ARG A 118 -17.26 1.34 -3.69
N ASP A 119 -18.53 1.41 -3.32
CA ASP A 119 -19.12 2.42 -2.44
C ASP A 119 -18.83 2.22 -0.94
N GLY A 120 -17.72 1.59 -0.60
CA GLY A 120 -17.33 1.30 0.79
C GLY A 120 -17.95 0.04 1.37
N LYS A 121 -18.60 -0.79 0.56
CA LYS A 121 -19.14 -2.07 1.01
C LYS A 121 -18.03 -3.07 1.29
N ASN A 122 -18.27 -3.97 2.24
CA ASN A 122 -17.36 -5.06 2.54
C ASN A 122 -17.22 -5.99 1.33
N SER A 123 -16.06 -5.96 0.68
CA SER A 123 -15.73 -6.80 -0.47
C SER A 123 -15.20 -8.18 -0.08
N GLY A 124 -14.79 -8.35 1.19
CA GLY A 124 -14.09 -9.54 1.69
C GLY A 124 -12.60 -9.58 1.34
N ILE A 125 -12.04 -8.48 0.84
CA ILE A 125 -10.63 -8.39 0.44
C ILE A 125 -9.68 -8.79 1.57
N GLU A 126 -9.97 -8.39 2.80
CA GLU A 126 -9.17 -8.71 3.97
C GLU A 126 -9.08 -10.21 4.23
N LYS A 127 -10.17 -10.97 4.02
CA LYS A 127 -10.14 -12.43 4.19
C LYS A 127 -9.30 -13.09 3.09
N ILE A 128 -9.54 -12.74 1.84
CA ILE A 128 -8.83 -13.30 0.68
C ILE A 128 -7.33 -13.04 0.81
N VAL A 129 -6.94 -11.80 1.11
CA VAL A 129 -5.52 -11.44 1.24
C VAL A 129 -4.88 -12.09 2.47
N CYS A 130 -5.57 -12.12 3.61
CA CYS A 130 -5.04 -12.79 4.81
C CYS A 130 -4.81 -14.27 4.58
N ASP A 131 -5.74 -14.97 3.90
CA ASP A 131 -5.61 -16.40 3.61
C ASP A 131 -4.38 -16.69 2.70
N LEU A 132 -4.13 -15.82 1.69
CA LEU A 132 -2.93 -15.92 0.85
C LEU A 132 -1.63 -15.64 1.63
N LEU A 133 -1.67 -14.68 2.56
CA LEU A 133 -0.51 -14.32 3.38
C LEU A 133 -0.18 -15.34 4.48
N ASP A 134 -1.09 -16.20 4.88
CA ASP A 134 -0.80 -17.30 5.83
C ASP A 134 0.28 -18.24 5.29
N GLU A 135 0.34 -18.43 3.97
CA GLU A 135 1.31 -19.30 3.31
C GLU A 135 2.63 -18.57 2.94
N TYR A 136 2.64 -17.24 3.02
CA TYR A 136 3.81 -16.45 2.64
C TYR A 136 4.87 -16.42 3.75
N LYS A 137 6.13 -16.71 3.41
CA LYS A 137 7.23 -16.83 4.38
C LYS A 137 8.08 -15.56 4.53
N GLY A 138 7.84 -14.52 3.71
CA GLY A 138 8.55 -13.24 3.80
C GLY A 138 7.99 -12.31 4.88
N GLU A 139 8.76 -11.26 5.19
CA GLU A 139 8.29 -10.18 6.05
C GLU A 139 7.24 -9.33 5.34
N PHE A 140 6.16 -8.98 6.02
CA PHE A 140 5.14 -8.07 5.48
C PHE A 140 4.42 -7.28 6.56
N ALA A 141 3.78 -6.22 6.12
CA ALA A 141 2.79 -5.47 6.89
C ALA A 141 1.64 -5.06 5.98
N ILE A 142 0.43 -4.98 6.53
CA ILE A 142 -0.78 -4.58 5.79
C ILE A 142 -1.18 -3.16 6.19
N GLN A 143 -1.63 -2.37 5.24
CA GLN A 143 -2.16 -1.03 5.48
C GLN A 143 -3.45 -0.77 4.69
N SER A 144 -4.24 0.19 5.12
CA SER A 144 -5.41 0.70 4.38
C SER A 144 -5.80 2.10 4.86
N PHE A 145 -6.42 2.87 3.99
CA PHE A 145 -7.16 4.09 4.38
C PHE A 145 -8.42 3.77 5.17
N ASP A 146 -9.04 2.60 4.91
CA ASP A 146 -10.26 2.18 5.58
C ASP A 146 -9.96 1.53 6.95
N PRO A 147 -10.27 2.20 8.08
CA PRO A 147 -10.05 1.64 9.40
C PRO A 147 -10.91 0.39 9.67
N PHE A 148 -12.01 0.20 8.96
CA PHE A 148 -12.85 -0.99 9.09
C PHE A 148 -12.20 -2.21 8.43
N ILE A 149 -11.50 -2.05 7.30
CA ILE A 149 -10.64 -3.09 6.72
C ILE A 149 -9.58 -3.48 7.75
N MET A 150 -8.86 -2.52 8.34
CA MET A 150 -7.84 -2.82 9.35
C MET A 150 -8.41 -3.47 10.61
N MET A 151 -9.61 -3.09 11.03
CA MET A 151 -10.32 -3.75 12.13
C MET A 151 -10.65 -5.22 11.80
N ARG A 152 -11.08 -5.51 10.56
CA ARG A 152 -11.38 -6.89 10.12
C ARG A 152 -10.10 -7.72 9.99
N VAL A 153 -9.01 -7.17 9.42
CA VAL A 153 -7.68 -7.81 9.40
C VAL A 153 -7.24 -8.15 10.83
N ARG A 154 -7.39 -7.21 11.78
CA ARG A 154 -7.06 -7.46 13.19
C ARG A 154 -7.85 -8.62 13.80
N LYS A 155 -9.12 -8.77 13.45
CA LYS A 155 -9.95 -9.88 13.94
C LYS A 155 -9.56 -11.20 13.32
N LEU A 156 -9.25 -11.21 12.02
CA LEU A 156 -8.88 -12.42 11.28
C LEU A 156 -7.47 -12.91 11.63
N ARG A 157 -6.50 -11.98 11.71
CA ARG A 157 -5.08 -12.29 11.93
C ARG A 157 -4.48 -11.27 12.92
N PRO A 158 -4.68 -11.44 14.22
CA PRO A 158 -4.23 -10.49 15.24
C PRO A 158 -2.71 -10.28 15.23
N ASN A 159 -1.95 -11.28 14.78
CA ASN A 159 -0.48 -11.25 14.76
C ASN A 159 0.10 -10.50 13.55
N PHE A 160 -0.67 -10.25 12.49
CA PHE A 160 -0.17 -9.47 11.35
C PHE A 160 0.10 -8.02 11.76
N LEU A 161 1.21 -7.44 11.31
CA LEU A 161 1.50 -6.02 11.50
C LEU A 161 0.56 -5.20 10.62
N ARG A 162 -0.01 -4.14 11.22
CA ARG A 162 -1.03 -3.30 10.57
C ARG A 162 -0.69 -1.83 10.67
N GLY A 163 -0.81 -1.15 9.54
CA GLY A 163 -0.69 0.30 9.42
C GLY A 163 -2.02 0.98 9.15
N GLN A 164 -2.21 2.17 9.69
CA GLN A 164 -3.29 3.04 9.27
C GLN A 164 -2.73 4.07 8.29
N LEU A 165 -3.21 4.04 7.05
CA LEU A 165 -3.01 5.12 6.09
C LEU A 165 -3.87 6.32 6.50
N GLY A 166 -3.29 7.50 6.40
CA GLY A 166 -3.97 8.73 6.74
C GLY A 166 -3.52 9.92 5.91
N GLY A 167 -4.26 11.02 6.07
CA GLY A 167 -4.13 12.20 5.26
C GLY A 167 -5.14 12.22 4.12
N ALA A 168 -5.74 13.37 3.90
CA ALA A 168 -6.67 13.58 2.79
C ALA A 168 -6.56 15.04 2.36
N ARG A 169 -6.59 15.28 1.05
CA ARG A 169 -6.60 16.65 0.55
C ARG A 169 -7.91 17.33 0.98
N LYS A 170 -7.81 18.55 1.53
CA LYS A 170 -9.00 19.35 1.90
C LYS A 170 -9.93 19.45 0.68
N GLY A 171 -11.20 19.10 0.85
CA GLY A 171 -12.21 19.10 -0.23
C GLY A 171 -12.32 17.77 -1.02
N SER A 172 -11.44 16.79 -0.80
CA SER A 172 -11.52 15.47 -1.46
C SER A 172 -12.57 14.54 -0.83
N LEU A 173 -13.02 14.83 0.38
CA LEU A 173 -13.99 14.05 1.14
C LEU A 173 -15.03 14.97 1.80
N PRO A 174 -16.25 14.50 2.10
CA PRO A 174 -17.17 15.19 2.99
C PRO A 174 -16.48 15.54 4.31
N TYR A 175 -16.74 16.74 4.84
CA TYR A 175 -16.00 17.32 5.97
C TYR A 175 -15.83 16.38 7.18
N VAL A 176 -16.89 15.68 7.56
CA VAL A 176 -16.83 14.72 8.68
C VAL A 176 -15.86 13.57 8.39
N LYS A 177 -15.94 12.97 7.19
CA LYS A 177 -15.00 11.91 6.78
C LYS A 177 -13.57 12.43 6.72
N TYR A 178 -13.38 13.64 6.18
CA TYR A 178 -12.07 14.30 6.16
C TYR A 178 -11.45 14.44 7.55
N VAL A 179 -12.23 14.93 8.52
CA VAL A 179 -11.75 15.09 9.92
C VAL A 179 -11.40 13.74 10.54
N VAL A 180 -12.24 12.72 10.34
CA VAL A 180 -12.02 11.36 10.88
C VAL A 180 -10.74 10.75 10.35
N VAL A 181 -10.53 10.79 9.04
CA VAL A 181 -9.33 10.25 8.37
C VAL A 181 -8.09 11.05 8.75
N ARG A 182 -8.18 12.38 8.71
CA ARG A 182 -7.07 13.27 9.04
C ARG A 182 -6.61 13.14 10.49
N LYS A 183 -7.53 13.07 11.44
CA LYS A 183 -7.21 12.96 12.86
C LYS A 183 -7.03 11.53 13.34
N LEU A 184 -7.14 10.55 12.44
CA LEU A 184 -6.99 9.12 12.75
C LEU A 184 -7.90 8.67 13.91
N LEU A 185 -9.11 9.23 13.99
CA LEU A 185 -10.01 9.08 15.14
C LEU A 185 -10.44 7.61 15.36
N LEU A 186 -10.44 6.79 14.32
CA LEU A 186 -10.82 5.38 14.38
C LEU A 186 -9.66 4.43 14.69
N ASN A 187 -8.46 4.94 15.03
CA ASN A 187 -7.34 4.10 15.45
C ASN A 187 -7.63 3.30 16.73
N CYS A 188 -8.57 3.74 17.56
CA CYS A 188 -9.06 2.95 18.70
C CYS A 188 -9.70 1.62 18.26
N LEU A 189 -10.29 1.57 17.07
CA LEU A 189 -10.90 0.37 16.47
C LEU A 189 -9.88 -0.49 15.72
N SER A 190 -9.12 0.12 14.81
CA SER A 190 -8.13 -0.58 13.97
C SER A 190 -6.91 -1.04 14.77
N LYS A 191 -6.54 -0.32 15.84
CA LYS A 191 -5.35 -0.54 16.69
C LYS A 191 -4.10 -0.81 15.84
N PRO A 192 -3.66 0.16 15.03
CA PRO A 192 -2.51 -0.01 14.15
C PRO A 192 -1.21 -0.11 14.94
N ASP A 193 -0.19 -0.72 14.34
CA ASP A 193 1.18 -0.82 14.86
C ASP A 193 2.04 0.36 14.41
N PHE A 194 1.70 0.96 13.27
CA PHE A 194 2.34 2.14 12.69
C PHE A 194 1.33 3.01 11.93
N ILE A 195 1.75 4.21 11.60
CA ILE A 195 0.98 5.17 10.80
C ILE A 195 1.75 5.45 9.52
N ASN A 196 1.08 5.40 8.38
CA ASN A 196 1.61 5.91 7.12
C ASN A 196 0.80 7.13 6.70
N TYR A 197 1.42 8.33 6.70
CA TYR A 197 0.68 9.58 6.63
C TYR A 197 1.22 10.52 5.56
N VAL A 198 0.30 11.20 4.86
CA VAL A 198 0.67 12.13 3.78
C VAL A 198 1.62 13.21 4.28
N ILE A 199 2.64 13.55 3.48
CA ILE A 199 3.70 14.49 3.89
C ILE A 199 3.20 15.92 4.04
N GLU A 200 2.20 16.33 3.28
CA GLU A 200 1.64 17.67 3.27
C GLU A 200 0.89 18.02 4.58
N GLU A 201 0.47 17.02 5.34
CA GLU A 201 -0.23 17.21 6.61
C GLU A 201 0.69 16.96 7.81
N PHE A 202 1.61 17.86 8.04
CA PHE A 202 2.55 17.85 9.16
C PHE A 202 2.20 18.96 10.18
N PRO A 203 2.36 18.77 11.50
CA PRO A 203 2.81 17.57 12.23
C PRO A 203 1.69 16.59 12.60
N ILE A 204 2.05 15.30 12.78
CA ILE A 204 1.17 14.29 13.35
C ILE A 204 1.59 14.00 14.82
N LYS A 205 0.63 13.98 15.75
CA LYS A 205 0.88 13.63 17.16
C LYS A 205 0.53 12.15 17.39
N THR A 206 1.53 11.30 17.51
CA THR A 206 1.37 9.87 17.80
C THR A 206 2.61 9.33 18.50
N SER A 207 2.44 8.25 19.27
CA SER A 207 3.54 7.47 19.83
C SER A 207 3.91 6.26 18.97
N LEU A 208 3.19 6.03 17.86
CA LEU A 208 3.47 4.96 16.92
C LEU A 208 4.57 5.37 15.92
N PRO A 209 5.30 4.41 15.34
CA PRO A 209 6.17 4.68 14.20
C PRO A 209 5.40 5.36 13.07
N VAL A 210 6.03 6.32 12.42
CA VAL A 210 5.43 7.07 11.31
C VAL A 210 6.26 6.85 10.04
N MET A 211 5.58 6.57 8.94
CA MET A 211 6.09 6.68 7.58
C MET A 211 5.40 7.84 6.87
N ARG A 212 6.06 8.40 5.86
CA ARG A 212 5.52 9.50 5.04
C ARG A 212 5.42 9.11 3.58
N TRP A 213 4.30 9.42 2.95
CA TRP A 213 4.02 9.21 1.52
C TRP A 213 3.43 10.48 0.88
N THR A 214 3.54 10.74 -0.41
CA THR A 214 4.53 10.10 -1.28
C THR A 214 5.73 11.03 -1.34
N ILE A 215 6.92 10.49 -1.11
CA ILE A 215 8.16 11.25 -1.11
C ILE A 215 8.78 11.18 -2.51
N ASN A 216 8.70 12.28 -3.25
CA ASN A 216 9.16 12.37 -4.65
C ASN A 216 10.07 13.58 -4.91
N THR A 217 10.52 14.27 -3.85
CA THR A 217 11.55 15.31 -3.91
C THR A 217 12.50 15.20 -2.72
N LYS A 218 13.69 15.76 -2.85
CA LYS A 218 14.69 15.77 -1.77
C LYS A 218 14.25 16.60 -0.58
N GLU A 219 13.50 17.68 -0.79
CA GLU A 219 12.97 18.54 0.29
C GLU A 219 11.97 17.78 1.15
N ARG A 220 11.09 16.98 0.52
CA ARG A 220 10.14 16.11 1.24
C ARG A 220 10.86 15.01 2.02
N GLU A 221 11.89 14.40 1.41
CA GLU A 221 12.74 13.42 2.06
C GLU A 221 13.40 14.02 3.31
N ASP A 222 14.06 15.16 3.18
CA ASP A 222 14.72 15.85 4.29
C ASP A 222 13.73 16.21 5.41
N THR A 223 12.52 16.66 5.04
CA THR A 223 11.47 16.98 5.99
C THR A 223 11.03 15.75 6.79
N ALA A 224 10.82 14.61 6.13
CA ALA A 224 10.42 13.37 6.78
C ALA A 224 11.53 12.83 7.69
N LEU A 225 12.78 12.77 7.19
CA LEU A 225 13.92 12.23 7.93
C LEU A 225 14.29 13.09 9.14
N LYS A 226 14.26 14.43 9.04
CA LYS A 226 14.46 15.34 10.19
C LYS A 226 13.43 15.14 11.30
N ALA A 227 12.24 14.68 10.95
CA ALA A 227 11.20 14.33 11.92
C ALA A 227 11.34 12.91 12.50
N GLY A 228 12.36 12.14 12.10
CA GLY A 228 12.56 10.75 12.51
C GLY A 228 11.54 9.77 11.90
N HIS A 229 10.97 10.13 10.74
CA HIS A 229 10.00 9.30 10.03
C HIS A 229 10.66 8.54 8.88
N ASN A 230 10.20 7.31 8.63
CA ASN A 230 10.55 6.57 7.43
C ASN A 230 9.74 7.08 6.22
N ILE A 231 10.08 6.63 5.02
CA ILE A 231 9.50 7.14 3.77
C ILE A 231 9.00 6.02 2.85
N VAL A 232 7.91 6.33 2.15
CA VAL A 232 7.45 5.63 0.94
C VAL A 232 7.71 6.57 -0.23
N PHE A 233 8.62 6.18 -1.12
CA PHE A 233 9.20 7.07 -2.13
C PHE A 233 8.93 6.61 -3.56
N GLU A 234 8.95 7.57 -4.48
CA GLU A 234 8.96 7.34 -5.94
C GLU A 234 9.77 8.45 -6.64
N ASN A 235 10.27 8.16 -7.85
CA ASN A 235 10.96 9.15 -8.72
C ASN A 235 12.17 9.86 -8.10
N ILE A 236 12.73 9.33 -7.03
CA ILE A 236 13.99 9.79 -6.41
C ILE A 236 14.85 8.59 -6.03
N VAL A 237 16.14 8.83 -5.82
CA VAL A 237 17.02 7.88 -5.11
C VAL A 237 17.10 8.35 -3.66
N PRO A 238 16.56 7.60 -2.69
CA PRO A 238 16.58 8.01 -1.30
C PRO A 238 18.01 8.01 -0.71
N LYS A 239 18.21 8.80 0.34
CA LYS A 239 19.43 8.72 1.15
C LYS A 239 19.53 7.33 1.79
N LYS A 240 20.73 6.79 1.84
CA LYS A 240 21.01 5.50 2.51
C LYS A 240 21.08 5.69 4.03
#